data_742b70530608816eaab27676536dff9a
#
_entry.id   742b70530608816eaab27676536dff9a
#
_cell.length_a   1.000
_cell.length_b   1.000
_cell.length_c   1.000
_cell.angle_alpha   90.00
_cell.angle_beta   90.00
_cell.angle_gamma   90.00
#
_symmetry.space_group_name_H-M   'P 1'
#
loop_
_entity.id
_entity.type
_entity.pdbx_description
1 polymer ?
#
loop_
_entity_poly.entity_id
_entity_poly.type
_entity_poly.pdbx_seq_one_letter_code
_entity_poly.pdbx_strand_id
1 'polypeptide(L)'
;YYICLYNNCMHMDGYLEIAKNTVVGMLKAGNKAEKYLNGTLKPFEISLQQFNVLRILRGRKGKAANLNTVQQRMIHKMSNTSRLIDKLIEKKLVERDICPDNRRKIEIFITKKGKDLLENLDNKIQMTEAEILKPLSIEDQKILRNLINKITLNN
;
A
#
# COMPACT_ATOMS: atom_id res chain seq x y z
N TYR A 1 20.50 -46.59 1.78
CA TYR A 1 20.26 -45.51 0.77
C TYR A 1 18.80 -45.11 0.64
N TYR A 2 17.82 -46.01 0.83
CA TYR A 2 16.37 -45.74 0.69
C TYR A 2 15.74 -44.98 1.87
N ILE A 3 16.27 -45.09 3.07
CA ILE A 3 15.73 -44.49 4.29
C ILE A 3 15.98 -42.94 4.32
N CYS A 4 17.07 -42.48 3.70
CA CYS A 4 17.43 -41.04 3.69
C CYS A 4 16.53 -40.22 2.76
N LEU A 5 15.96 -40.79 1.72
CA LEU A 5 15.02 -40.14 0.80
C LEU A 5 13.61 -39.99 1.42
N TYR A 6 13.19 -40.92 2.26
CA TYR A 6 11.86 -40.93 2.88
C TYR A 6 11.75 -39.82 3.98
N ASN A 7 12.79 -39.65 4.78
CA ASN A 7 12.81 -38.56 5.80
C ASN A 7 12.89 -37.17 5.19
N ASN A 8 13.52 -37.03 4.02
CA ASN A 8 13.58 -35.73 3.33
C ASN A 8 12.24 -35.37 2.65
N CYS A 9 11.48 -36.36 2.15
CA CYS A 9 10.14 -36.14 1.59
C CYS A 9 9.13 -35.73 2.68
N MET A 10 9.10 -36.39 3.82
CA MET A 10 8.19 -36.03 4.92
C MET A 10 8.50 -34.65 5.49
N HIS A 11 9.75 -34.23 5.51
CA HIS A 11 10.14 -32.87 5.93
C HIS A 11 9.77 -31.82 4.88
N MET A 12 9.83 -32.15 3.60
CA MET A 12 9.41 -31.29 2.50
C MET A 12 7.90 -31.08 2.47
N ASP A 13 7.10 -32.11 2.70
CA ASP A 13 5.64 -32.02 2.71
C ASP A 13 5.14 -31.09 3.84
N GLY A 14 5.70 -31.20 5.04
CA GLY A 14 5.40 -30.30 6.14
C GLY A 14 5.80 -28.85 5.87
N TYR A 15 6.97 -28.63 5.27
CA TYR A 15 7.41 -27.30 4.87
C TYR A 15 6.49 -26.67 3.81
N LEU A 16 6.12 -27.43 2.79
CA LEU A 16 5.24 -26.94 1.71
C LEU A 16 3.82 -26.62 2.22
N GLU A 17 3.32 -27.40 3.16
CA GLU A 17 2.02 -27.13 3.78
C GLU A 17 2.05 -25.83 4.62
N ILE A 18 3.08 -25.63 5.43
CA ILE A 18 3.29 -24.39 6.20
C ILE A 18 3.40 -23.20 5.26
N ALA A 19 4.20 -23.31 4.20
CA ALA A 19 4.37 -22.22 3.23
C ALA A 19 3.04 -21.86 2.55
N LYS A 20 2.27 -22.87 2.10
CA LYS A 20 0.94 -22.69 1.51
C LYS A 20 -0.01 -21.96 2.46
N ASN A 21 -0.12 -22.46 3.70
CA ASN A 21 -1.02 -21.90 4.69
C ASN A 21 -0.61 -20.46 5.09
N THR A 22 0.68 -20.18 5.16
CA THR A 22 1.21 -18.85 5.42
C THR A 22 0.85 -17.87 4.29
N VAL A 23 1.06 -18.25 3.04
CA VAL A 23 0.71 -17.39 1.88
C VAL A 23 -0.79 -17.12 1.84
N VAL A 24 -1.63 -18.14 2.03
CA VAL A 24 -3.09 -17.96 2.10
C VAL A 24 -3.48 -17.05 3.26
N GLY A 25 -2.84 -17.21 4.41
CA GLY A 25 -3.04 -16.33 5.58
C GLY A 25 -2.70 -14.88 5.28
N MET A 26 -1.57 -14.61 4.63
CA MET A 26 -1.14 -13.27 4.20
C MET A 26 -2.16 -12.62 3.25
N LEU A 27 -2.66 -13.37 2.26
CA LEU A 27 -3.68 -12.86 1.32
C LEU A 27 -4.99 -12.54 2.05
N LYS A 28 -5.45 -13.39 2.96
CA LYS A 28 -6.65 -13.13 3.77
C LYS A 28 -6.47 -11.91 4.67
N ALA A 29 -5.32 -11.76 5.31
CA ALA A 29 -4.99 -10.62 6.16
C ALA A 29 -4.95 -9.33 5.34
N GLY A 30 -4.32 -9.33 4.17
CA GLY A 30 -4.30 -8.21 3.24
C GLY A 30 -5.71 -7.78 2.81
N ASN A 31 -6.55 -8.72 2.39
CA ASN A 31 -7.95 -8.45 2.01
C ASN A 31 -8.77 -7.86 3.18
N LYS A 32 -8.56 -8.38 4.39
CA LYS A 32 -9.21 -7.83 5.59
C LYS A 32 -8.76 -6.39 5.84
N ALA A 33 -7.47 -6.12 5.80
CA ALA A 33 -6.91 -4.78 5.97
C ALA A 33 -7.48 -3.80 4.92
N GLU A 34 -7.49 -4.20 3.64
CA GLU A 34 -8.04 -3.38 2.56
C GLU A 34 -9.53 -3.07 2.77
N LYS A 35 -10.33 -4.04 3.21
CA LYS A 35 -11.76 -3.86 3.51
C LYS A 35 -11.97 -2.81 4.61
N TYR A 36 -11.22 -2.88 5.71
CA TYR A 36 -11.33 -1.93 6.83
C TYR A 36 -10.92 -0.51 6.39
N LEU A 37 -9.79 -0.38 5.72
CA LEU A 37 -9.31 0.92 5.22
C LEU A 37 -10.27 1.54 4.21
N ASN A 38 -10.81 0.77 3.27
CA ASN A 38 -11.83 1.25 2.34
C ASN A 38 -13.12 1.68 3.09
N GLY A 39 -13.51 0.98 4.15
CA GLY A 39 -14.63 1.38 5.01
C GLY A 39 -14.43 2.77 5.61
N THR A 40 -13.23 3.04 6.14
CA THR A 40 -12.85 4.35 6.71
C THR A 40 -12.81 5.46 5.65
N LEU A 41 -12.39 5.15 4.43
CA LEU A 41 -12.25 6.10 3.33
C LEU A 41 -13.58 6.39 2.60
N LYS A 42 -14.54 5.49 2.66
CA LYS A 42 -15.82 5.60 1.94
C LYS A 42 -16.58 6.90 2.19
N PRO A 43 -16.71 7.42 3.43
CA PRO A 43 -17.40 8.69 3.69
C PRO A 43 -16.71 9.91 3.04
N PHE A 44 -15.44 9.79 2.67
CA PHE A 44 -14.65 10.83 2.01
C PHE A 44 -14.63 10.66 0.48
N GLU A 45 -15.37 9.68 -0.02
CA GLU A 45 -15.50 9.36 -1.44
C GLU A 45 -14.18 9.12 -2.16
N ILE A 46 -13.14 8.64 -1.46
CA ILE A 46 -11.88 8.24 -2.06
C ILE A 46 -11.61 6.74 -1.84
N SER A 47 -10.97 6.11 -2.83
CA SER A 47 -10.51 4.73 -2.71
C SER A 47 -9.16 4.66 -1.98
N LEU A 48 -8.79 3.46 -1.49
CA LEU A 48 -7.47 3.21 -0.92
C LEU A 48 -6.33 3.56 -1.88
N GLN A 49 -6.52 3.29 -3.18
CA GLN A 49 -5.54 3.63 -4.20
C GLN A 49 -5.39 5.15 -4.36
N GLN A 50 -6.50 5.90 -4.37
CA GLN A 50 -6.48 7.38 -4.40
C GLN A 50 -5.83 7.97 -3.15
N PHE A 51 -6.17 7.43 -1.98
CA PHE A 51 -5.52 7.80 -0.71
C PHE A 51 -4.01 7.56 -0.75
N ASN A 52 -3.57 6.42 -1.30
CA ASN A 52 -2.15 6.11 -1.43
C ASN A 52 -1.42 7.11 -2.35
N VAL A 53 -2.03 7.51 -3.49
CA VAL A 53 -1.48 8.57 -4.36
C VAL A 53 -1.30 9.87 -3.57
N LEU A 54 -2.31 10.31 -2.82
CA LEU A 54 -2.24 11.54 -2.02
C LEU A 54 -1.11 11.47 -0.98
N ARG A 55 -0.95 10.33 -0.28
CA ARG A 55 0.17 10.13 0.67
C ARG A 55 1.54 10.21 -0.01
N ILE A 56 1.68 9.60 -1.19
CA ILE A 56 2.93 9.65 -1.97
C ILE A 56 3.26 11.11 -2.31
N LEU A 57 2.28 11.88 -2.78
CA LEU A 57 2.47 13.29 -3.15
C LEU A 57 2.77 14.16 -1.92
N ARG A 58 2.07 13.96 -0.79
CA ARG A 58 2.37 14.67 0.47
C ARG A 58 3.81 14.42 0.94
N GLY A 59 4.27 13.18 0.82
CA GLY A 59 5.65 12.80 1.16
C GLY A 59 6.73 13.46 0.30
N ARG A 60 6.36 14.05 -0.85
CA ARG A 60 7.28 14.83 -1.71
C ARG A 60 7.56 16.23 -1.18
N LYS A 61 6.88 16.69 -0.12
CA LYS A 61 7.10 17.99 0.55
C LYS A 61 7.11 19.16 -0.43
N GLY A 62 6.16 19.20 -1.35
CA GLY A 62 6.03 20.26 -2.38
C GLY A 62 6.85 20.04 -3.65
N LYS A 63 7.72 19.02 -3.71
CA LYS A 63 8.43 18.69 -4.95
C LYS A 63 7.48 17.95 -5.92
N ALA A 64 7.57 18.29 -7.19
CA ALA A 64 6.83 17.61 -8.24
C ALA A 64 7.02 16.08 -8.23
N ALA A 65 5.99 15.36 -8.59
CA ALA A 65 6.07 13.96 -8.97
C ALA A 65 5.65 13.81 -10.43
N ASN A 66 6.27 12.89 -11.15
CA ASN A 66 5.76 12.43 -12.44
C ASN A 66 4.98 11.12 -12.26
N LEU A 67 4.28 10.69 -13.29
CA LEU A 67 3.48 9.48 -13.28
C LEU A 67 4.30 8.24 -12.85
N ASN A 68 5.51 8.10 -13.37
CA ASN A 68 6.40 6.99 -13.04
C ASN A 68 6.78 6.99 -11.54
N THR A 69 7.08 8.16 -10.98
CA THR A 69 7.37 8.30 -9.54
C THR A 69 6.21 7.84 -8.68
N VAL A 70 4.97 8.16 -9.09
CA VAL A 70 3.77 7.69 -8.37
C VAL A 70 3.62 6.18 -8.52
N GLN A 71 3.70 5.64 -9.74
CA GLN A 71 3.56 4.21 -10.01
C GLN A 71 4.55 3.34 -9.22
N GLN A 72 5.81 3.74 -9.16
CA GLN A 72 6.86 3.00 -8.46
C GLN A 72 6.64 2.91 -6.94
N ARG A 73 5.91 3.88 -6.37
CA ARG A 73 5.65 3.95 -4.92
C ARG A 73 4.28 3.43 -4.52
N MET A 74 3.42 3.10 -5.47
CA MET A 74 2.11 2.53 -5.17
C MET A 74 2.25 1.10 -4.65
N ILE A 75 1.42 0.77 -3.66
CA ILE A 75 1.31 -0.61 -3.12
C ILE A 75 0.93 -1.58 -4.24
N HIS A 76 -0.06 -1.21 -5.06
CA HIS A 76 -0.41 -1.96 -6.26
C HIS A 76 0.10 -1.21 -7.49
N LYS A 77 1.06 -1.79 -8.20
CA LYS A 77 1.51 -1.28 -9.51
C LYS A 77 0.39 -1.49 -10.53
N MET A 78 -0.43 -0.48 -10.73
CA MET A 78 -1.58 -0.55 -11.63
C MET A 78 -1.30 0.16 -12.94
N SER A 79 -1.74 -0.43 -14.06
CA SER A 79 -1.67 0.17 -15.39
C SER A 79 -2.54 1.43 -15.54
N ASN A 80 -3.45 1.69 -14.58
CA ASN A 80 -4.42 2.79 -14.63
C ASN A 80 -4.11 3.96 -13.69
N THR A 81 -2.85 4.16 -13.29
CA THR A 81 -2.43 5.27 -12.39
C THR A 81 -2.83 6.64 -12.95
N SER A 82 -2.74 6.84 -14.28
CA SER A 82 -3.21 8.09 -14.91
C SER A 82 -4.68 8.36 -14.59
N ARG A 83 -5.54 7.35 -14.73
CA ARG A 83 -6.98 7.46 -14.45
C ARG A 83 -7.27 7.76 -12.97
N LEU A 84 -6.44 7.25 -12.04
CA LEU A 84 -6.56 7.60 -10.63
C LEU A 84 -6.22 9.08 -10.39
N ILE A 85 -5.16 9.57 -11.04
CA ILE A 85 -4.75 10.96 -10.96
C ILE A 85 -5.83 11.86 -11.58
N ASP A 86 -6.37 11.54 -12.75
CA ASP A 86 -7.44 12.32 -13.38
C ASP A 86 -8.66 12.45 -12.46
N LYS A 87 -9.09 11.37 -11.82
CA LYS A 87 -10.16 11.42 -10.81
C LYS A 87 -9.83 12.29 -9.59
N LEU A 88 -8.57 12.34 -9.18
CA LEU A 88 -8.14 13.21 -8.08
C LEU A 88 -8.10 14.69 -8.51
N ILE A 89 -7.79 14.96 -9.78
CA ILE A 89 -7.84 16.31 -10.36
C ILE A 89 -9.30 16.79 -10.43
N GLU A 90 -10.23 15.96 -10.90
CA GLU A 90 -11.67 16.27 -10.91
C GLU A 90 -12.19 16.66 -9.51
N LYS A 91 -11.68 16.00 -8.46
CA LYS A 91 -11.98 16.30 -7.05
C LYS A 91 -11.22 17.50 -6.51
N LYS A 92 -10.33 18.12 -7.29
CA LYS A 92 -9.45 19.22 -6.91
C LYS A 92 -8.50 18.88 -5.74
N LEU A 93 -8.14 17.60 -5.59
CA LEU A 93 -7.21 17.10 -4.57
C LEU A 93 -5.78 17.08 -5.06
N VAL A 94 -5.61 17.02 -6.36
CA VAL A 94 -4.34 16.99 -7.10
C VAL A 94 -4.43 17.97 -8.25
N GLU A 95 -3.31 18.55 -8.62
CA GLU A 95 -3.14 19.36 -9.81
C GLU A 95 -1.97 18.84 -10.64
N ARG A 96 -1.98 19.16 -11.93
CA ARG A 96 -0.88 18.85 -12.82
C ARG A 96 -0.49 20.07 -13.64
N ASP A 97 0.81 20.24 -13.80
CA ASP A 97 1.41 21.30 -14.61
C ASP A 97 2.33 20.71 -15.65
N ILE A 98 2.60 21.47 -16.69
CA ILE A 98 3.61 21.14 -17.68
C ILE A 98 4.96 21.56 -17.10
N CYS A 99 5.95 20.65 -17.08
CA CYS A 99 7.29 20.97 -16.62
C CYS A 99 7.88 22.13 -17.44
N PRO A 100 8.34 23.23 -16.81
CA PRO A 100 8.91 24.39 -17.51
C PRO A 100 10.09 24.01 -18.41
N ASP A 101 10.94 23.10 -17.94
CA ASP A 101 12.16 22.68 -18.63
C ASP A 101 11.91 21.63 -19.72
N ASN A 102 10.73 20.98 -19.70
CA ASN A 102 10.43 19.93 -20.67
C ASN A 102 8.91 19.74 -20.85
N ARG A 103 8.36 20.34 -21.89
CA ARG A 103 6.92 20.30 -22.21
C ARG A 103 6.31 18.90 -22.42
N ARG A 104 7.13 17.85 -22.55
CA ARG A 104 6.69 16.47 -22.63
C ARG A 104 6.53 15.83 -21.26
N LYS A 105 7.01 16.48 -20.19
CA LYS A 105 6.91 15.98 -18.81
C LYS A 105 5.77 16.68 -18.10
N ILE A 106 4.92 15.87 -17.47
CA ILE A 106 3.84 16.35 -16.60
C ILE A 106 4.30 16.24 -15.15
N GLU A 107 4.13 17.30 -14.41
CA GLU A 107 4.37 17.43 -12.99
C GLU A 107 3.06 17.34 -12.23
N ILE A 108 3.05 16.59 -11.15
CA ILE A 108 1.86 16.28 -10.36
C ILE A 108 2.11 16.75 -8.93
N PHE A 109 1.17 17.53 -8.40
CA PHE A 109 1.24 18.11 -7.06
C PHE A 109 -0.04 17.79 -6.27
N ILE A 110 0.12 17.69 -4.95
CA ILE A 110 -1.03 17.69 -4.05
C ILE A 110 -1.47 19.12 -3.77
N THR A 111 -2.76 19.41 -3.90
CA THR A 111 -3.32 20.73 -3.58
C THR A 111 -3.42 20.93 -2.07
N LYS A 112 -3.74 22.18 -1.66
CA LYS A 112 -4.09 22.48 -0.26
C LYS A 112 -5.26 21.61 0.19
N LYS A 113 -6.34 21.51 -0.60
CA LYS A 113 -7.51 20.67 -0.31
C LYS A 113 -7.13 19.20 -0.13
N GLY A 114 -6.19 18.69 -0.93
CA GLY A 114 -5.68 17.33 -0.79
C GLY A 114 -4.91 17.10 0.51
N LYS A 115 -4.12 18.09 0.94
CA LYS A 115 -3.41 18.05 2.24
C LYS A 115 -4.37 18.09 3.41
N ASP A 116 -5.34 19.02 3.39
CA ASP A 116 -6.35 19.18 4.44
C ASP A 116 -7.18 17.88 4.59
N LEU A 117 -7.53 17.23 3.46
CA LEU A 117 -8.20 15.93 3.48
C LEU A 117 -7.34 14.85 4.17
N LEU A 118 -6.04 14.78 3.87
CA LEU A 118 -5.15 13.81 4.52
C LEU A 118 -5.02 14.08 6.02
N GLU A 119 -4.92 15.33 6.44
CA GLU A 119 -4.87 15.69 7.86
C GLU A 119 -6.12 15.22 8.62
N ASN A 120 -7.31 15.41 8.02
CA ASN A 120 -8.57 14.91 8.57
C ASN A 120 -8.65 13.36 8.62
N LEU A 121 -7.92 12.69 7.74
CA LEU A 121 -7.90 11.23 7.65
C LEU A 121 -6.84 10.58 8.54
N ASP A 122 -5.74 11.28 8.84
CA ASP A 122 -4.57 10.68 9.50
C ASP A 122 -4.96 9.95 10.80
N ASN A 123 -5.70 10.60 11.70
CA ASN A 123 -6.13 9.96 12.95
C ASN A 123 -7.10 8.78 12.72
N LYS A 124 -8.05 8.93 11.79
CA LYS A 124 -9.04 7.87 11.48
C LYS A 124 -8.36 6.63 10.91
N ILE A 125 -7.39 6.82 10.04
CA ILE A 125 -6.60 5.72 9.46
C ILE A 125 -5.74 5.06 10.53
N GLN A 126 -5.06 5.82 11.39
CA GLN A 126 -4.30 5.27 12.52
C GLN A 126 -5.16 4.41 13.45
N MET A 127 -6.37 4.87 13.78
CA MET A 127 -7.32 4.11 14.59
C MET A 127 -7.75 2.82 13.88
N THR A 128 -8.00 2.88 12.57
CA THR A 128 -8.34 1.71 11.77
C THR A 128 -7.19 0.72 11.70
N GLU A 129 -5.96 1.19 11.49
CA GLU A 129 -4.75 0.36 11.49
C GLU A 129 -4.54 -0.33 12.86
N ALA A 130 -4.76 0.41 13.96
CA ALA A 130 -4.70 -0.15 15.30
C ALA A 130 -5.78 -1.22 15.55
N GLU A 131 -7.02 -1.00 15.08
CA GLU A 131 -8.09 -2.00 15.21
C GLU A 131 -7.82 -3.28 14.41
N ILE A 132 -7.23 -3.16 13.21
CA ILE A 132 -6.82 -4.32 12.40
C ILE A 132 -5.81 -5.20 13.15
N LEU A 133 -4.87 -4.57 13.86
CA LEU A 133 -3.78 -5.25 14.56
C LEU A 133 -4.05 -5.52 16.04
N LYS A 134 -5.20 -5.12 16.57
CA LYS A 134 -5.61 -5.29 17.96
C LYS A 134 -5.48 -6.74 18.52
N PRO A 135 -5.69 -7.80 17.72
CA PRO A 135 -5.47 -9.16 18.21
C PRO A 135 -4.02 -9.52 18.52
N LEU A 136 -3.05 -8.71 18.09
CA LEU A 136 -1.62 -8.94 18.26
C LEU A 136 -1.06 -8.06 19.37
N SER A 137 -0.21 -8.64 20.23
CA SER A 137 0.59 -7.86 21.17
C SER A 137 1.55 -6.91 20.40
N ILE A 138 2.06 -5.89 21.08
CA ILE A 138 3.04 -4.97 20.46
C ILE A 138 4.27 -5.74 19.99
N GLU A 139 4.69 -6.76 20.73
CA GLU A 139 5.84 -7.59 20.33
C GLU A 139 5.56 -8.42 19.08
N ASP A 140 4.37 -9.04 19.00
CA ASP A 140 3.94 -9.77 17.80
C ASP A 140 3.88 -8.85 16.57
N GLN A 141 3.39 -7.62 16.75
CA GLN A 141 3.35 -6.63 15.66
C GLN A 141 4.77 -6.26 15.15
N LYS A 142 5.76 -6.15 16.04
CA LYS A 142 7.16 -5.93 15.65
C LYS A 142 7.72 -7.12 14.90
N ILE A 143 7.47 -8.34 15.40
CA ILE A 143 7.89 -9.59 14.75
C ILE A 143 7.27 -9.69 13.37
N LEU A 144 5.95 -9.52 13.26
CA LEU A 144 5.22 -9.57 12.00
C LEU A 144 5.79 -8.57 10.99
N ARG A 145 6.00 -7.31 11.40
CA ARG A 145 6.61 -6.29 10.54
C ARG A 145 7.97 -6.72 10.01
N ASN A 146 8.82 -7.27 10.89
CA ASN A 146 10.15 -7.72 10.50
C ASN A 146 10.10 -8.90 9.52
N LEU A 147 9.16 -9.84 9.70
CA LEU A 147 8.97 -10.98 8.79
C LEU A 147 8.45 -10.53 7.42
N ILE A 148 7.47 -9.61 7.40
CA ILE A 148 6.97 -9.04 6.16
C ILE A 148 8.08 -8.30 5.40
N ASN A 149 8.91 -7.51 6.10
CA ASN A 149 10.02 -6.81 5.47
C ASN A 149 11.04 -7.78 4.84
N LYS A 150 11.34 -8.92 5.48
CA LYS A 150 12.21 -9.94 4.88
C LYS A 150 11.67 -10.48 3.55
N ILE A 151 10.35 -10.59 3.42
CA ILE A 151 9.71 -11.10 2.19
C ILE A 151 9.67 -10.01 1.11
N THR A 152 9.46 -8.74 1.48
CA THR A 152 9.20 -7.64 0.53
C THR A 152 10.44 -6.87 0.10
N LEU A 153 11.53 -6.89 0.89
CA LEU A 153 12.75 -6.13 0.63
C LEU A 153 13.87 -6.95 -0.05
N ASN A 154 13.70 -8.25 -0.19
CA ASN A 154 14.68 -9.16 -0.84
C ASN A 154 14.48 -9.27 -2.37
N ASN A 155 13.99 -8.21 -3.03
CA ASN A 155 13.91 -8.11 -4.48
C ASN A 155 14.82 -7.01 -5.02
#